data_8d399d8bf1715d1e92b1c275b19a95db
#
_entry.id   8d399d8bf1715d1e92b1c275b19a95db
#
_cell.length_a   1.000
_cell.length_b   1.000
_cell.length_c   1.000
_cell.angle_alpha   90.00
_cell.angle_beta   90.00
_cell.angle_gamma   90.00
#
_symmetry.space_group_name_H-M   'P 1'
#
loop_
_entity.id
_entity.type
_entity.pdbx_description
1 polymer ?
#
loop_
_entity_poly.entity_id
_entity_poly.type
_entity_poly.pdbx_seq_one_letter_code
_entity_poly.pdbx_strand_id
1 'polypeptide(L)'
;WLFYDTRLSGNQTMSCASCHIQGLAFTDGRARSIGSTGEIHPRSSMSLVNVAYASRLTWANPLLDRLEDQALTPLLGDTPVEMGLGGNMDEFAALLRTEPKYLDLTRKAFPGDRDPYSLLNGVRAISAFVRTIISFDSPYDRYLRGDEAALSDAAIRGMDLFFSERLECFHCHGGFNFTDSTTHASAAVDRVGYHNTGLYNLAGTGAYPEDNTGLYDMTGERRDMGRFKAPSLRNVAVTAPYMHDGSVATLIDAVAHYQRGGRQIEEGAYAGDGRLSPYKSEFVVGFELSDTERVDLITFLESLTDEAVLTDKRFSNPFLD
;
A
#
# COMPACT_ATOMS: atom_id res chain seq x y z
N TRP A 1 -4.75 -0.28 20.39
CA TRP A 1 -6.14 0.01 20.68
C TRP A 1 -6.75 1.00 19.68
N LEU A 2 -6.25 2.22 19.56
CA LEU A 2 -6.83 3.27 18.71
C LEU A 2 -7.01 2.83 17.26
N PHE A 3 -6.07 2.09 16.69
CA PHE A 3 -6.13 1.57 15.32
C PHE A 3 -7.38 0.71 15.04
N TYR A 4 -7.94 0.08 16.10
CA TYR A 4 -9.11 -0.81 16.03
C TYR A 4 -10.38 -0.18 16.59
N ASP A 5 -10.32 1.04 17.12
CA ASP A 5 -11.48 1.65 17.78
C ASP A 5 -12.39 2.35 16.77
N THR A 6 -13.59 1.84 16.59
CA THR A 6 -14.57 2.40 15.66
C THR A 6 -15.08 3.79 16.09
N ARG A 7 -14.95 4.15 17.37
CA ARG A 7 -15.31 5.48 17.88
C ARG A 7 -14.47 6.62 17.31
N LEU A 8 -13.40 6.27 16.54
CA LEU A 8 -12.55 7.23 15.85
C LEU A 8 -13.12 7.69 14.50
N SER A 9 -14.22 7.14 14.03
CA SER A 9 -14.94 7.71 12.87
C SER A 9 -16.09 8.60 13.31
N GLY A 10 -16.44 9.60 12.49
CA GLY A 10 -17.45 10.58 12.81
C GLY A 10 -18.84 9.99 13.12
N ASN A 11 -19.17 8.83 12.53
CA ASN A 11 -20.39 8.09 12.81
C ASN A 11 -20.18 6.83 13.68
N GLN A 12 -18.97 6.63 14.19
CA GLN A 12 -18.56 5.53 15.07
C GLN A 12 -18.69 4.11 14.48
N THR A 13 -18.66 3.99 13.16
CA THR A 13 -18.83 2.71 12.45
C THR A 13 -17.55 2.07 11.96
N MET A 14 -16.46 2.85 11.82
CA MET A 14 -15.22 2.41 11.20
C MET A 14 -14.00 2.76 12.05
N SER A 15 -12.97 1.93 11.91
CA SER A 15 -11.63 2.15 12.45
C SER A 15 -10.59 2.04 11.31
N CYS A 16 -9.32 2.31 11.59
CA CYS A 16 -8.24 2.06 10.62
C CYS A 16 -8.24 0.59 10.14
N ALA A 17 -8.54 -0.34 11.06
CA ALA A 17 -8.62 -1.78 10.75
C ALA A 17 -9.79 -2.16 9.82
N SER A 18 -10.74 -1.26 9.56
CA SER A 18 -11.82 -1.52 8.60
C SER A 18 -11.33 -1.55 7.15
N CYS A 19 -10.25 -0.77 6.85
CA CYS A 19 -9.59 -0.73 5.55
C CYS A 19 -8.18 -1.35 5.58
N HIS A 20 -7.67 -1.71 6.77
CA HIS A 20 -6.35 -2.30 6.97
C HIS A 20 -6.45 -3.58 7.79
N ILE A 21 -6.92 -4.65 7.15
CA ILE A 21 -7.22 -5.96 7.76
C ILE A 21 -5.93 -6.76 7.90
N GLN A 22 -5.57 -7.18 9.10
CA GLN A 22 -4.32 -7.90 9.40
C GLN A 22 -4.10 -9.12 8.49
N GLY A 23 -5.08 -10.01 8.36
CA GLY A 23 -4.98 -11.23 7.53
C GLY A 23 -4.82 -10.98 6.04
N LEU A 24 -5.01 -9.73 5.57
CA LEU A 24 -4.78 -9.28 4.20
C LEU A 24 -3.54 -8.36 4.13
N ALA A 25 -2.54 -8.60 4.98
CA ALA A 25 -1.35 -7.75 5.10
C ALA A 25 -1.70 -6.27 5.25
N PHE A 26 -2.75 -5.96 5.98
CA PHE A 26 -3.24 -4.61 6.23
C PHE A 26 -3.69 -3.85 4.98
N THR A 27 -4.30 -4.56 4.01
CA THR A 27 -5.18 -4.04 2.96
C THR A 27 -6.63 -4.39 3.28
N ASP A 28 -7.61 -4.00 2.44
CA ASP A 28 -9.03 -4.30 2.68
C ASP A 28 -9.62 -5.38 1.75
N GLY A 29 -8.84 -5.87 0.79
CA GLY A 29 -9.28 -6.87 -0.19
C GLY A 29 -10.32 -6.35 -1.19
N ARG A 30 -10.47 -5.04 -1.32
CA ARG A 30 -11.42 -4.39 -2.23
C ARG A 30 -10.69 -3.65 -3.35
N ALA A 31 -11.31 -3.54 -4.52
CA ALA A 31 -10.78 -2.72 -5.59
C ALA A 31 -10.63 -1.25 -5.16
N ARG A 32 -11.65 -0.74 -4.47
CA ARG A 32 -11.67 0.62 -3.91
C ARG A 32 -12.32 0.59 -2.53
N SER A 33 -11.68 1.23 -1.57
CA SER A 33 -12.16 1.32 -0.20
C SER A 33 -13.46 2.12 -0.09
N ILE A 34 -14.26 1.83 0.93
CA ILE A 34 -15.52 2.52 1.19
C ILE A 34 -15.40 3.22 2.55
N GLY A 35 -15.62 4.52 2.58
CA GLY A 35 -15.59 5.33 3.78
C GLY A 35 -16.80 5.17 4.69
N SER A 36 -16.75 5.78 5.85
CA SER A 36 -17.79 5.68 6.90
C SER A 36 -19.17 6.21 6.47
N THR A 37 -19.22 7.10 5.49
CA THR A 37 -20.45 7.63 4.90
C THR A 37 -20.95 6.84 3.68
N GLY A 38 -20.16 5.81 3.24
CA GLY A 38 -20.45 5.02 2.04
C GLY A 38 -19.80 5.57 0.76
N GLU A 39 -19.03 6.65 0.86
CA GLU A 39 -18.27 7.17 -0.27
C GLU A 39 -17.15 6.21 -0.68
N ILE A 40 -16.94 6.10 -2.00
CA ILE A 40 -15.96 5.18 -2.58
C ILE A 40 -14.67 5.96 -2.85
N HIS A 41 -13.55 5.48 -2.28
CA HIS A 41 -12.24 6.03 -2.56
C HIS A 41 -11.81 5.72 -4.00
N PRO A 42 -11.13 6.63 -4.72
CA PRO A 42 -10.71 6.37 -6.10
C PRO A 42 -9.64 5.26 -6.22
N ARG A 43 -8.96 4.93 -5.13
CA ARG A 43 -7.82 3.99 -5.10
C ARG A 43 -8.03 2.87 -4.07
N SER A 44 -7.31 1.76 -4.26
CA SER A 44 -7.28 0.65 -3.32
C SER A 44 -6.50 0.99 -2.05
N SER A 45 -6.85 0.33 -0.93
CA SER A 45 -6.12 0.43 0.33
C SER A 45 -4.72 -0.17 0.19
N MET A 46 -3.69 0.61 0.54
CA MET A 46 -2.31 0.14 0.52
C MET A 46 -2.00 -0.70 1.77
N SER A 47 -1.16 -1.72 1.60
CA SER A 47 -0.59 -2.45 2.73
C SER A 47 0.19 -1.52 3.67
N LEU A 48 0.03 -1.74 4.98
CA LEU A 48 0.82 -1.04 6.01
C LEU A 48 2.07 -1.81 6.43
N VAL A 49 2.28 -3.00 5.86
CA VAL A 49 3.47 -3.80 6.18
C VAL A 49 4.73 -3.06 5.74
N ASN A 50 5.71 -2.95 6.65
CA ASN A 50 6.98 -2.27 6.44
C ASN A 50 6.87 -0.80 6.03
N VAL A 51 5.72 -0.17 6.24
CA VAL A 51 5.53 1.24 5.89
C VAL A 51 6.50 2.18 6.62
N ALA A 52 7.07 1.74 7.74
CA ALA A 52 8.15 2.46 8.44
C ALA A 52 9.38 2.76 7.56
N TYR A 53 9.55 2.01 6.48
CA TYR A 53 10.64 2.17 5.50
C TYR A 53 10.18 2.86 4.21
N ALA A 54 8.94 3.29 4.10
CA ALA A 54 8.46 3.98 2.91
C ALA A 54 8.93 5.44 2.91
N SER A 55 9.55 5.88 1.83
CA SER A 55 9.96 7.26 1.64
C SER A 55 8.78 8.18 1.28
N ARG A 56 7.69 7.61 0.76
CA ARG A 56 6.41 8.27 0.50
C ARG A 56 5.26 7.31 0.82
N LEU A 57 4.16 7.81 1.33
CA LEU A 57 3.16 7.00 2.04
C LEU A 57 1.88 6.72 1.25
N THR A 58 1.63 7.43 0.15
CA THR A 58 0.42 7.25 -0.67
C THR A 58 0.76 6.78 -2.07
N TRP A 59 -0.27 6.48 -2.86
CA TRP A 59 -0.09 6.08 -4.25
C TRP A 59 0.58 7.15 -5.12
N ALA A 60 0.28 8.44 -4.90
CA ALA A 60 0.70 9.49 -5.83
C ALA A 60 0.92 10.87 -5.20
N ASN A 61 0.87 11.04 -3.89
CA ASN A 61 1.16 12.31 -3.24
C ASN A 61 2.62 12.35 -2.78
N PRO A 62 3.49 13.16 -3.40
CA PRO A 62 4.91 13.24 -3.07
C PRO A 62 5.20 14.02 -1.78
N LEU A 63 4.21 14.69 -1.18
CA LEU A 63 4.38 15.53 0.00
C LEU A 63 4.22 14.77 1.32
N LEU A 64 3.63 13.56 1.28
CA LEU A 64 3.37 12.76 2.47
C LEU A 64 4.49 11.75 2.71
N ASP A 65 5.41 12.08 3.61
CA ASP A 65 6.55 11.27 4.03
C ASP A 65 6.52 10.88 5.51
N ARG A 66 5.59 11.45 6.30
CA ARG A 66 5.40 11.14 7.71
C ARG A 66 4.05 10.47 7.95
N LEU A 67 4.06 9.37 8.70
CA LEU A 67 2.84 8.64 9.04
C LEU A 67 1.83 9.50 9.79
N GLU A 68 2.32 10.42 10.63
CA GLU A 68 1.47 11.34 11.38
C GLU A 68 0.69 12.29 10.45
N ASP A 69 1.33 12.80 9.41
CA ASP A 69 0.70 13.70 8.45
C ASP A 69 -0.25 12.93 7.52
N GLN A 70 0.16 11.72 7.09
CA GLN A 70 -0.69 10.86 6.28
C GLN A 70 -1.94 10.41 7.02
N ALA A 71 -1.83 10.04 8.31
CA ALA A 71 -2.98 9.55 9.09
C ALA A 71 -4.06 10.62 9.30
N LEU A 72 -3.73 11.91 9.19
CA LEU A 72 -4.71 12.99 9.22
C LEU A 72 -5.60 12.99 7.96
N THR A 73 -5.11 12.50 6.81
CA THR A 73 -5.90 12.44 5.57
C THR A 73 -7.16 11.57 5.73
N PRO A 74 -7.09 10.28 6.10
CA PRO A 74 -8.29 9.47 6.30
C PRO A 74 -9.14 9.92 7.51
N LEU A 75 -8.55 10.52 8.53
CA LEU A 75 -9.28 10.98 9.70
C LEU A 75 -10.13 12.22 9.41
N LEU A 76 -9.56 13.21 8.72
CA LEU A 76 -10.14 14.56 8.59
C LEU A 76 -10.59 14.91 7.17
N GLY A 77 -10.17 14.14 6.15
CA GLY A 77 -10.51 14.39 4.75
C GLY A 77 -12.02 14.30 4.51
N ASP A 78 -12.51 15.14 3.59
CA ASP A 78 -13.92 15.28 3.22
C ASP A 78 -14.23 14.94 1.76
N THR A 79 -13.20 14.59 0.97
CA THR A 79 -13.36 14.26 -0.46
C THR A 79 -12.33 13.21 -0.90
N PRO A 80 -12.69 11.92 -0.88
CA PRO A 80 -13.88 11.32 -0.25
C PRO A 80 -13.78 11.32 1.28
N VAL A 81 -14.91 11.23 1.95
CA VAL A 81 -14.96 11.00 3.40
C VAL A 81 -14.54 9.56 3.68
N GLU A 82 -13.44 9.37 4.42
CA GLU A 82 -13.03 8.06 4.92
C GLU A 82 -13.53 7.85 6.36
N MET A 83 -12.87 8.43 7.35
CA MET A 83 -13.30 8.32 8.76
C MET A 83 -14.29 9.40 9.18
N GLY A 84 -14.28 10.58 8.53
CA GLY A 84 -15.24 11.67 8.76
C GLY A 84 -15.15 12.33 10.15
N LEU A 85 -13.97 12.34 10.75
CA LEU A 85 -13.75 12.92 12.09
C LEU A 85 -13.70 14.46 12.09
N GLY A 86 -13.57 15.11 10.92
CA GLY A 86 -13.25 16.54 10.80
C GLY A 86 -14.16 17.48 11.61
N GLY A 87 -15.46 17.18 11.74
CA GLY A 87 -16.41 17.92 12.58
C GLY A 87 -16.43 17.51 14.05
N ASN A 88 -15.73 16.44 14.45
CA ASN A 88 -15.86 15.77 15.74
C ASN A 88 -14.51 15.62 16.49
N MET A 89 -13.55 16.50 16.24
CA MET A 89 -12.22 16.45 16.88
C MET A 89 -12.28 16.57 18.41
N ASP A 90 -13.25 17.32 18.94
CA ASP A 90 -13.46 17.44 20.38
C ASP A 90 -13.97 16.14 21.00
N GLU A 91 -14.77 15.36 20.27
CA GLU A 91 -15.23 14.04 20.71
C GLU A 91 -14.07 13.05 20.78
N PHE A 92 -13.15 13.09 19.83
CA PHE A 92 -11.92 12.29 19.89
C PHE A 92 -11.09 12.63 21.15
N ALA A 93 -10.86 13.90 21.41
CA ALA A 93 -10.13 14.35 22.61
C ALA A 93 -10.89 13.97 23.90
N ALA A 94 -12.22 14.06 23.90
CA ALA A 94 -13.04 13.62 25.03
C ALA A 94 -12.93 12.12 25.27
N LEU A 95 -12.93 11.30 24.21
CA LEU A 95 -12.70 9.85 24.30
C LEU A 95 -11.38 9.53 25.02
N LEU A 96 -10.28 10.19 24.64
CA LEU A 96 -8.98 9.99 25.28
C LEU A 96 -8.95 10.40 26.76
N ARG A 97 -9.78 11.39 27.16
CA ARG A 97 -9.86 11.90 28.53
C ARG A 97 -10.81 11.11 29.43
N THR A 98 -11.83 10.46 28.89
CA THR A 98 -12.91 9.84 29.66
C THR A 98 -12.85 8.32 29.68
N GLU A 99 -12.33 7.68 28.63
CA GLU A 99 -12.16 6.24 28.60
C GLU A 99 -11.00 5.83 29.54
N PRO A 100 -11.25 5.06 30.61
CA PRO A 100 -10.24 4.77 31.65
C PRO A 100 -8.93 4.21 31.09
N LYS A 101 -9.02 3.35 30.07
CA LYS A 101 -7.85 2.76 29.41
C LYS A 101 -7.02 3.81 28.68
N TYR A 102 -7.65 4.67 27.89
CA TYR A 102 -6.94 5.71 27.14
C TYR A 102 -6.39 6.79 28.07
N LEU A 103 -7.12 7.13 29.12
CA LEU A 103 -6.66 8.07 30.14
C LEU A 103 -5.32 7.66 30.74
N ASP A 104 -5.16 6.39 31.12
CA ASP A 104 -3.93 5.86 31.70
C ASP A 104 -2.81 5.73 30.66
N LEU A 105 -3.11 5.12 29.50
CA LEU A 105 -2.12 4.88 28.44
C LEU A 105 -1.57 6.18 27.86
N THR A 106 -2.43 7.18 27.64
CA THR A 106 -2.04 8.46 27.06
C THR A 106 -1.12 9.23 28.01
N ARG A 107 -1.42 9.26 29.32
CA ARG A 107 -0.54 9.86 30.33
C ARG A 107 0.84 9.20 30.38
N LYS A 108 0.88 7.87 30.25
CA LYS A 108 2.14 7.11 30.24
C LYS A 108 2.94 7.34 28.98
N ALA A 109 2.28 7.46 27.83
CA ALA A 109 2.94 7.66 26.54
C ALA A 109 3.48 9.09 26.36
N PHE A 110 2.79 10.09 26.92
CA PHE A 110 3.10 11.51 26.74
C PHE A 110 3.24 12.27 28.09
N PRO A 111 4.16 11.85 28.97
CA PRO A 111 4.23 12.36 30.35
C PRO A 111 4.65 13.83 30.46
N GLY A 112 5.27 14.38 29.39
CA GLY A 112 5.75 15.76 29.37
C GLY A 112 4.83 16.73 28.61
N ASP A 113 3.78 16.23 27.99
CA ASP A 113 2.90 17.06 27.15
C ASP A 113 1.91 17.85 28.02
N ARG A 114 1.75 19.13 27.67
CA ARG A 114 0.78 20.02 28.34
C ARG A 114 -0.66 19.54 28.18
N ASP A 115 -0.99 19.00 27.01
CA ASP A 115 -2.25 18.30 26.72
C ASP A 115 -1.96 16.94 26.07
N PRO A 116 -1.80 15.88 26.86
CA PRO A 116 -1.51 14.55 26.35
C PRO A 116 -2.67 13.96 25.53
N TYR A 117 -3.90 14.50 25.67
CA TYR A 117 -5.12 13.96 25.03
C TYR A 117 -5.45 14.62 23.70
N SER A 118 -4.50 15.28 23.08
CA SER A 118 -4.71 15.93 21.79
C SER A 118 -4.88 14.93 20.65
N LEU A 119 -5.56 15.35 19.59
CA LEU A 119 -5.64 14.58 18.33
C LEU A 119 -4.23 14.20 17.83
N LEU A 120 -3.28 15.12 17.89
CA LEU A 120 -1.90 14.87 17.45
C LEU A 120 -1.26 13.72 18.21
N ASN A 121 -1.47 13.61 19.52
CA ASN A 121 -0.93 12.51 20.31
C ASN A 121 -1.65 11.18 20.02
N GLY A 122 -2.95 11.21 19.75
CA GLY A 122 -3.67 10.04 19.24
C GLY A 122 -3.11 9.55 17.90
N VAL A 123 -2.86 10.46 16.97
CA VAL A 123 -2.24 10.17 15.67
C VAL A 123 -0.81 9.63 15.85
N ARG A 124 0.00 10.21 16.73
CA ARG A 124 1.34 9.69 17.06
C ARG A 124 1.29 8.26 17.61
N ALA A 125 0.32 7.97 18.46
CA ALA A 125 0.13 6.63 19.02
C ALA A 125 -0.28 5.61 17.95
N ILE A 126 -1.19 5.96 17.03
CA ILE A 126 -1.56 5.15 15.87
C ILE A 126 -0.34 4.93 14.98
N SER A 127 0.38 5.98 14.64
CA SER A 127 1.58 5.92 13.79
C SER A 127 2.69 5.08 14.42
N ALA A 128 2.86 5.14 15.74
CA ALA A 128 3.81 4.30 16.46
C ALA A 128 3.45 2.82 16.34
N PHE A 129 2.16 2.46 16.46
CA PHE A 129 1.68 1.09 16.23
C PHE A 129 1.95 0.66 14.78
N VAL A 130 1.56 1.47 13.80
CA VAL A 130 1.75 1.16 12.38
C VAL A 130 3.22 0.91 12.03
N ARG A 131 4.16 1.66 12.63
CA ARG A 131 5.61 1.44 12.47
C ARG A 131 6.10 0.10 13.01
N THR A 132 5.34 -0.57 13.88
CA THR A 132 5.71 -1.89 14.40
C THR A 132 5.29 -3.05 13.50
N ILE A 133 4.51 -2.79 12.45
CA ILE A 133 4.06 -3.81 11.49
C ILE A 133 5.22 -4.15 10.55
N ILE A 134 6.10 -5.01 11.01
CA ILE A 134 7.34 -5.38 10.33
C ILE A 134 7.26 -6.83 9.87
N SER A 135 7.59 -7.06 8.60
CA SER A 135 7.57 -8.36 7.92
C SER A 135 8.93 -8.63 7.27
N PHE A 136 9.71 -9.51 7.90
CA PHE A 136 11.02 -9.97 7.42
C PHE A 136 11.26 -11.44 7.76
N ASP A 137 10.21 -12.25 7.85
CA ASP A 137 10.34 -13.70 8.11
C ASP A 137 9.60 -14.57 7.08
N SER A 138 9.45 -14.06 5.85
CA SER A 138 8.93 -14.84 4.73
C SER A 138 9.90 -15.99 4.36
N PRO A 139 9.45 -17.01 3.59
CA PRO A 139 10.35 -18.01 3.02
C PRO A 139 11.56 -17.41 2.31
N TYR A 140 11.38 -16.36 1.54
CA TYR A 140 12.47 -15.62 0.90
C TYR A 140 13.47 -15.05 1.91
N ASP A 141 13.00 -14.44 2.99
CA ASP A 141 13.89 -13.89 4.01
C ASP A 141 14.69 -14.98 4.73
N ARG A 142 14.07 -16.12 5.03
CA ARG A 142 14.76 -17.27 5.63
C ARG A 142 15.83 -17.82 4.70
N TYR A 143 15.52 -17.95 3.42
CA TYR A 143 16.49 -18.36 2.40
C TYR A 143 17.70 -17.43 2.38
N LEU A 144 17.50 -16.11 2.36
CA LEU A 144 18.61 -15.14 2.41
C LEU A 144 19.44 -15.23 3.70
N ARG A 145 18.87 -15.74 4.79
CA ARG A 145 19.60 -15.99 6.05
C ARG A 145 20.29 -17.37 6.13
N GLY A 146 20.27 -18.12 5.03
CA GLY A 146 20.98 -19.41 4.89
C GLY A 146 20.12 -20.65 5.10
N ASP A 147 18.80 -20.53 5.23
CA ASP A 147 17.89 -21.68 5.19
C ASP A 147 17.57 -22.04 3.74
N GLU A 148 18.47 -22.81 3.11
CA GLU A 148 18.34 -23.21 1.71
C GLU A 148 17.05 -24.00 1.41
N ALA A 149 16.45 -24.65 2.43
CA ALA A 149 15.21 -25.39 2.28
C ALA A 149 13.95 -24.50 2.33
N ALA A 150 14.08 -23.21 2.65
CA ALA A 150 12.94 -22.30 2.77
C ALA A 150 12.31 -21.94 1.41
N LEU A 151 13.08 -22.02 0.31
CA LEU A 151 12.56 -21.86 -1.06
C LEU A 151 12.55 -23.16 -1.80
N SER A 152 11.49 -23.40 -2.59
CA SER A 152 11.49 -24.48 -3.59
C SER A 152 12.36 -24.12 -4.78
N ASP A 153 12.80 -25.14 -5.56
CA ASP A 153 13.51 -24.92 -6.82
C ASP A 153 12.73 -24.02 -7.79
N ALA A 154 11.40 -24.12 -7.80
CA ALA A 154 10.52 -23.25 -8.60
C ALA A 154 10.62 -21.78 -8.15
N ALA A 155 10.57 -21.53 -6.82
CA ALA A 155 10.72 -20.18 -6.29
C ALA A 155 12.12 -19.60 -6.57
N ILE A 156 13.18 -20.41 -6.52
CA ILE A 156 14.55 -19.97 -6.86
C ILE A 156 14.64 -19.57 -8.33
N ARG A 157 14.10 -20.38 -9.26
CA ARG A 157 14.04 -19.99 -10.68
C ARG A 157 13.20 -18.75 -10.90
N GLY A 158 12.08 -18.61 -10.19
CA GLY A 158 11.22 -17.42 -10.22
C GLY A 158 11.94 -16.18 -9.69
N MET A 159 12.77 -16.32 -8.66
CA MET A 159 13.63 -15.25 -8.13
C MET A 159 14.64 -14.80 -9.19
N ASP A 160 15.33 -15.73 -9.86
CA ASP A 160 16.27 -15.41 -10.94
C ASP A 160 15.59 -14.67 -12.09
N LEU A 161 14.36 -15.08 -12.45
CA LEU A 161 13.55 -14.37 -13.44
C LEU A 161 13.22 -12.95 -12.99
N PHE A 162 12.74 -12.78 -11.76
CA PHE A 162 12.33 -11.50 -11.21
C PHE A 162 13.47 -10.46 -11.20
N PHE A 163 14.68 -10.89 -10.89
CA PHE A 163 15.89 -10.04 -10.86
C PHE A 163 16.64 -9.98 -12.19
N SER A 164 16.07 -10.52 -13.28
CA SER A 164 16.69 -10.49 -14.61
C SER A 164 16.34 -9.21 -15.38
N GLU A 165 17.27 -8.77 -16.23
CA GLU A 165 17.06 -7.71 -17.23
C GLU A 165 16.00 -8.08 -18.29
N ARG A 166 15.60 -9.37 -18.36
CA ARG A 166 14.54 -9.82 -19.26
C ARG A 166 13.16 -9.39 -18.79
N LEU A 167 12.91 -9.37 -17.47
CA LEU A 167 11.60 -9.05 -16.89
C LEU A 167 11.52 -7.64 -16.32
N GLU A 168 12.64 -7.00 -16.03
CA GLU A 168 12.74 -5.60 -15.56
C GLU A 168 12.00 -5.31 -14.22
N CYS A 169 11.54 -6.35 -13.50
CA CYS A 169 10.71 -6.18 -12.30
C CYS A 169 11.46 -5.43 -11.18
N PHE A 170 12.75 -5.73 -11.01
CA PHE A 170 13.56 -5.22 -9.91
C PHE A 170 13.89 -3.72 -10.02
N HIS A 171 13.74 -3.11 -11.19
CA HIS A 171 13.95 -1.66 -11.35
C HIS A 171 12.96 -0.83 -10.52
N CYS A 172 11.71 -1.27 -10.45
CA CYS A 172 10.68 -0.63 -9.62
C CYS A 172 10.46 -1.36 -8.28
N HIS A 173 10.68 -2.68 -8.26
CA HIS A 173 10.42 -3.54 -7.11
C HIS A 173 11.70 -4.19 -6.55
N GLY A 174 12.81 -3.47 -6.57
CA GLY A 174 14.08 -3.92 -6.02
C GLY A 174 14.27 -3.64 -4.53
N GLY A 175 15.43 -4.04 -4.02
CA GLY A 175 15.85 -3.83 -2.65
C GLY A 175 15.09 -4.68 -1.62
N PHE A 176 15.42 -4.47 -0.34
CA PHE A 176 14.93 -5.31 0.76
C PHE A 176 13.40 -5.25 0.95
N ASN A 177 12.75 -4.18 0.50
CA ASN A 177 11.31 -3.98 0.66
C ASN A 177 10.53 -4.12 -0.66
N PHE A 178 11.18 -4.59 -1.73
CA PHE A 178 10.58 -4.79 -3.05
C PHE A 178 9.81 -3.56 -3.57
N THR A 179 10.44 -2.39 -3.43
CA THR A 179 9.97 -1.10 -3.94
C THR A 179 11.14 -0.15 -4.06
N ASP A 180 11.11 0.73 -5.05
CA ASP A 180 12.10 1.80 -5.22
C ASP A 180 11.78 3.06 -4.41
N SER A 181 10.71 3.03 -3.61
CA SER A 181 10.30 4.15 -2.75
C SER A 181 10.59 3.83 -1.28
N THR A 182 11.89 3.80 -0.93
CA THR A 182 12.36 3.41 0.40
C THR A 182 13.29 4.43 1.04
N THR A 183 13.25 4.46 2.37
CA THR A 183 14.19 5.17 3.25
C THR A 183 14.67 4.24 4.35
N HIS A 184 15.91 4.38 4.80
CA HIS A 184 16.46 3.68 5.96
C HIS A 184 17.74 4.37 6.46
N ALA A 185 18.15 4.09 7.70
CA ALA A 185 19.24 4.80 8.37
C ALA A 185 20.58 4.80 7.62
N SER A 186 20.83 3.79 6.77
CA SER A 186 22.05 3.68 5.96
C SER A 186 21.89 4.23 4.53
N ALA A 187 20.72 4.73 4.15
CA ALA A 187 20.51 5.32 2.84
C ALA A 187 21.13 6.72 2.78
N ALA A 188 21.95 6.98 1.76
CA ALA A 188 22.53 8.31 1.56
C ALA A 188 21.47 9.34 1.11
N VAL A 189 20.46 8.88 0.40
CA VAL A 189 19.29 9.64 -0.06
C VAL A 189 18.06 8.74 -0.07
N ASP A 190 16.89 9.30 0.15
CA ASP A 190 15.63 8.60 -0.02
C ASP A 190 15.41 8.29 -1.49
N ARG A 191 15.03 7.06 -1.78
CA ARG A 191 14.55 6.69 -3.10
C ARG A 191 13.08 7.02 -3.21
N VAL A 192 12.67 7.60 -4.33
CA VAL A 192 11.27 7.93 -4.61
C VAL A 192 11.03 7.72 -6.10
N GLY A 193 10.33 6.64 -6.44
CA GLY A 193 9.95 6.32 -7.80
C GLY A 193 8.44 6.42 -8.02
N TYR A 194 8.05 7.00 -9.17
CA TYR A 194 6.68 7.00 -9.66
C TYR A 194 6.67 6.53 -11.10
N HIS A 195 5.86 5.51 -11.39
CA HIS A 195 5.86 4.81 -12.67
C HIS A 195 4.47 4.75 -13.27
N ASN A 196 4.40 4.91 -14.60
CA ASN A 196 3.20 4.62 -15.37
C ASN A 196 3.34 3.22 -15.98
N THR A 197 2.50 2.30 -15.56
CA THR A 197 2.57 0.89 -15.97
C THR A 197 1.76 0.60 -17.25
N GLY A 198 1.22 1.62 -17.92
CA GLY A 198 0.38 1.42 -19.09
C GLY A 198 -0.98 0.80 -18.76
N LEU A 199 -1.55 1.12 -17.58
CA LEU A 199 -2.85 0.61 -17.18
C LEU A 199 -3.98 1.25 -17.98
N TYR A 200 -3.83 2.52 -18.36
CA TYR A 200 -4.76 3.28 -19.19
C TYR A 200 -4.04 4.10 -20.27
N ASN A 201 -4.78 4.42 -21.32
CA ASN A 201 -4.39 5.34 -22.40
C ASN A 201 -5.67 5.79 -23.12
N LEU A 202 -6.52 6.58 -22.43
CA LEU A 202 -7.84 6.94 -22.91
C LEU A 202 -7.74 7.66 -24.26
N ALA A 203 -8.50 7.18 -25.22
CA ALA A 203 -8.52 7.67 -26.60
C ALA A 203 -7.13 7.82 -27.26
N GLY A 204 -6.11 7.08 -26.80
CA GLY A 204 -4.74 7.14 -27.32
C GLY A 204 -3.94 8.39 -26.96
N THR A 205 -4.41 9.19 -25.99
CA THR A 205 -3.80 10.48 -25.63
C THR A 205 -2.82 10.41 -24.46
N GLY A 206 -2.70 9.25 -23.83
CA GLY A 206 -1.98 9.05 -22.56
C GLY A 206 -2.81 9.37 -21.33
N ALA A 207 -4.06 9.82 -21.49
CA ALA A 207 -4.92 10.20 -20.37
C ALA A 207 -5.33 8.97 -19.51
N TYR A 208 -5.56 9.24 -18.24
CA TYR A 208 -6.11 8.34 -17.23
C TYR A 208 -7.51 8.80 -16.81
N PRO A 209 -8.30 7.97 -16.09
CA PRO A 209 -9.56 8.41 -15.49
C PRO A 209 -9.35 9.68 -14.65
N GLU A 210 -10.31 10.62 -14.74
CA GLU A 210 -10.19 11.97 -14.16
C GLU A 210 -9.97 11.97 -12.65
N ASP A 211 -10.60 11.03 -11.95
CA ASP A 211 -10.47 10.82 -10.50
C ASP A 211 -9.16 10.08 -10.11
N ASN A 212 -8.30 9.74 -11.09
CA ASN A 212 -7.16 8.85 -10.85
C ASN A 212 -5.98 9.08 -11.80
N THR A 213 -5.58 10.35 -11.96
CA THR A 213 -4.51 10.76 -12.89
C THR A 213 -3.09 10.57 -12.33
N GLY A 214 -2.96 10.11 -11.09
CA GLY A 214 -1.68 9.81 -10.46
C GLY A 214 -0.93 11.06 -10.00
N LEU A 215 0.39 11.06 -10.20
CA LEU A 215 1.25 12.18 -9.79
C LEU A 215 0.88 13.49 -10.52
N TYR A 216 0.24 13.42 -11.68
CA TYR A 216 -0.26 14.57 -12.41
C TYR A 216 -1.20 15.44 -11.56
N ASP A 217 -2.01 14.88 -10.68
CA ASP A 217 -2.91 15.62 -9.77
C ASP A 217 -2.14 16.65 -8.92
N MET A 218 -0.88 16.34 -8.61
CA MET A 218 -0.04 17.18 -7.75
C MET A 218 0.88 18.12 -8.54
N THR A 219 1.31 17.71 -9.73
CA THR A 219 2.34 18.44 -10.50
C THR A 219 1.77 19.27 -11.65
N GLY A 220 0.63 18.87 -12.23
CA GLY A 220 0.11 19.42 -13.49
C GLY A 220 0.97 19.10 -14.72
N GLU A 221 2.05 18.34 -14.56
CA GLU A 221 2.98 18.02 -15.64
C GLU A 221 2.48 16.79 -16.42
N ARG A 222 2.26 16.92 -17.74
CA ARG A 222 1.73 15.83 -18.58
C ARG A 222 2.52 14.53 -18.50
N ARG A 223 3.85 14.63 -18.35
CA ARG A 223 4.73 13.46 -18.19
C ARG A 223 4.44 12.63 -16.93
N ASP A 224 3.76 13.20 -15.95
CA ASP A 224 3.42 12.57 -14.68
C ASP A 224 2.03 11.92 -14.69
N MET A 225 1.33 11.99 -15.83
CA MET A 225 0.04 11.33 -16.02
C MET A 225 0.14 9.82 -15.85
N GLY A 226 -0.70 9.29 -14.95
CA GLY A 226 -0.76 7.86 -14.66
C GLY A 226 0.47 7.30 -13.94
N ARG A 227 1.32 8.17 -13.36
CA ARG A 227 2.44 7.73 -12.54
C ARG A 227 2.00 7.52 -11.09
N PHE A 228 2.28 6.33 -10.59
CA PHE A 228 2.01 5.92 -9.22
C PHE A 228 3.28 5.33 -8.59
N LYS A 229 3.37 5.43 -7.27
CA LYS A 229 4.45 4.82 -6.51
C LYS A 229 4.36 3.29 -6.62
N ALA A 230 5.50 2.63 -6.90
CA ALA A 230 5.57 1.17 -6.83
C ALA A 230 5.31 0.72 -5.38
N PRO A 231 4.25 -0.08 -5.10
CA PRO A 231 4.04 -0.61 -3.76
C PRO A 231 5.08 -1.68 -3.43
N SER A 232 5.31 -1.93 -2.15
CA SER A 232 6.08 -3.09 -1.72
C SER A 232 5.39 -4.38 -2.18
N LEU A 233 6.17 -5.37 -2.65
CA LEU A 233 5.64 -6.70 -2.97
C LEU A 233 5.71 -7.66 -1.78
N ARG A 234 6.11 -7.21 -0.61
CA ARG A 234 6.02 -8.05 0.58
C ARG A 234 4.58 -8.40 0.87
N ASN A 235 4.32 -9.69 1.06
CA ASN A 235 2.99 -10.26 1.23
C ASN A 235 2.05 -10.06 0.02
N VAL A 236 2.59 -9.83 -1.17
CA VAL A 236 1.79 -9.50 -2.36
C VAL A 236 0.72 -10.53 -2.69
N ALA A 237 0.94 -11.81 -2.40
CA ALA A 237 -0.01 -12.89 -2.70
C ALA A 237 -1.34 -12.76 -1.94
N VAL A 238 -1.39 -12.05 -0.80
CA VAL A 238 -2.60 -11.87 0.02
C VAL A 238 -3.21 -10.48 -0.09
N THR A 239 -2.71 -9.61 -0.97
CA THR A 239 -3.16 -8.21 -1.09
C THR A 239 -4.00 -7.94 -2.34
N ALA A 240 -4.59 -8.97 -2.93
CA ALA A 240 -5.51 -8.80 -4.06
C ALA A 240 -6.73 -7.93 -3.66
N PRO A 241 -7.34 -7.18 -4.61
CA PRO A 241 -6.95 -7.01 -6.01
C PRO A 241 -5.80 -6.01 -6.21
N TYR A 242 -5.20 -6.00 -7.40
CA TYR A 242 -3.95 -5.30 -7.70
C TYR A 242 -4.17 -4.01 -8.50
N MET A 243 -3.08 -3.25 -8.67
CA MET A 243 -2.98 -1.90 -9.22
C MET A 243 -3.54 -0.86 -8.24
N HIS A 244 -3.31 0.41 -8.56
CA HIS A 244 -3.72 1.52 -7.69
C HIS A 244 -5.26 1.65 -7.55
N ASP A 245 -6.00 1.12 -8.49
CA ASP A 245 -7.46 1.16 -8.57
C ASP A 245 -8.13 -0.22 -8.34
N GLY A 246 -7.32 -1.24 -8.01
CA GLY A 246 -7.80 -2.61 -7.81
C GLY A 246 -8.42 -3.26 -9.05
N SER A 247 -8.15 -2.75 -10.25
CA SER A 247 -8.77 -3.22 -11.49
C SER A 247 -8.22 -4.54 -12.03
N VAL A 248 -7.21 -5.11 -11.37
CA VAL A 248 -6.62 -6.41 -11.72
C VAL A 248 -6.87 -7.39 -10.58
N ALA A 249 -7.66 -8.43 -10.84
CA ALA A 249 -8.23 -9.26 -9.79
C ALA A 249 -7.23 -10.22 -9.14
N THR A 250 -6.30 -10.80 -9.93
CA THR A 250 -5.39 -11.86 -9.46
C THR A 250 -3.93 -11.52 -9.69
N LEU A 251 -3.03 -12.16 -8.92
CA LEU A 251 -1.58 -12.01 -9.09
C LEU A 251 -1.13 -12.49 -10.48
N ILE A 252 -1.76 -13.53 -11.00
CA ILE A 252 -1.52 -14.04 -12.36
C ILE A 252 -1.86 -12.96 -13.40
N ASP A 253 -2.98 -12.27 -13.23
CA ASP A 253 -3.39 -11.20 -14.15
C ASP A 253 -2.46 -9.99 -14.03
N ALA A 254 -1.92 -9.71 -12.83
CA ALA A 254 -0.93 -8.66 -12.62
C ALA A 254 0.39 -8.97 -13.36
N VAL A 255 0.89 -10.21 -13.28
CA VAL A 255 2.05 -10.65 -14.06
C VAL A 255 1.74 -10.60 -15.56
N ALA A 256 0.54 -11.06 -15.98
CA ALA A 256 0.13 -11.01 -17.38
C ALA A 256 -0.01 -9.57 -17.93
N HIS A 257 -0.34 -8.59 -17.08
CA HIS A 257 -0.32 -7.17 -17.46
C HIS A 257 1.09 -6.72 -17.85
N TYR A 258 2.10 -7.02 -17.02
CA TYR A 258 3.49 -6.69 -17.32
C TYR A 258 4.04 -7.49 -18.51
N GLN A 259 3.67 -8.77 -18.63
CA GLN A 259 4.03 -9.61 -19.76
C GLN A 259 3.57 -8.99 -21.09
N ARG A 260 2.39 -8.38 -21.12
CA ARG A 260 1.87 -7.66 -22.30
C ARG A 260 2.44 -6.25 -22.49
N GLY A 261 3.20 -5.73 -21.54
CA GLY A 261 3.71 -4.35 -21.53
C GLY A 261 2.63 -3.28 -21.34
N GLY A 262 1.52 -3.63 -20.68
CA GLY A 262 0.38 -2.75 -20.42
C GLY A 262 -0.97 -3.42 -20.72
N ARG A 263 -2.06 -2.68 -20.53
CA ARG A 263 -3.44 -3.17 -20.71
C ARG A 263 -4.10 -2.57 -21.94
N GLN A 264 -4.73 -3.40 -22.74
CA GLN A 264 -5.69 -2.98 -23.76
C GLN A 264 -7.12 -3.10 -23.22
N ILE A 265 -7.90 -2.04 -23.34
CA ILE A 265 -9.34 -1.99 -23.04
C ILE A 265 -10.05 -1.69 -24.36
N GLU A 266 -10.85 -2.64 -24.83
CA GLU A 266 -11.44 -2.55 -26.17
C GLU A 266 -12.65 -1.63 -26.23
N GLU A 267 -13.45 -1.58 -25.15
CA GLU A 267 -14.74 -0.89 -25.13
C GLU A 267 -14.99 -0.15 -23.83
N GLY A 268 -15.96 0.78 -23.87
CA GLY A 268 -16.42 1.53 -22.68
C GLY A 268 -15.69 2.84 -22.47
N ALA A 269 -16.00 3.50 -21.35
CA ALA A 269 -15.49 4.84 -21.01
C ALA A 269 -13.96 4.90 -20.88
N TYR A 270 -13.33 3.75 -20.64
CA TYR A 270 -11.88 3.66 -20.45
C TYR A 270 -11.15 3.00 -21.63
N ALA A 271 -11.84 2.89 -22.80
CA ALA A 271 -11.26 2.27 -23.99
C ALA A 271 -9.95 2.95 -24.43
N GLY A 272 -8.96 2.13 -24.74
CA GLY A 272 -7.63 2.55 -25.16
C GLY A 272 -6.58 1.47 -24.97
N ASP A 273 -5.42 1.66 -25.55
CA ASP A 273 -4.30 0.73 -25.47
C ASP A 273 -3.17 1.32 -24.63
N GLY A 274 -3.10 0.93 -23.36
CA GLY A 274 -2.08 1.39 -22.43
C GLY A 274 -0.66 0.99 -22.81
N ARG A 275 -0.49 -0.07 -23.63
CA ARG A 275 0.81 -0.47 -24.17
C ARG A 275 1.44 0.62 -25.03
N LEU A 276 0.61 1.47 -25.63
CA LEU A 276 0.97 2.58 -26.51
C LEU A 276 0.95 3.95 -25.80
N SER A 277 0.76 3.99 -24.48
CA SER A 277 0.77 5.25 -23.74
C SER A 277 2.11 5.99 -23.90
N PRO A 278 2.09 7.28 -24.30
CA PRO A 278 3.32 8.06 -24.47
C PRO A 278 4.02 8.37 -23.14
N TYR A 279 3.36 8.13 -22.01
CA TYR A 279 3.88 8.40 -20.66
C TYR A 279 4.25 7.11 -19.90
N LYS A 280 4.12 5.95 -20.55
CA LYS A 280 4.47 4.65 -19.96
C LYS A 280 5.96 4.59 -19.61
N SER A 281 6.29 3.97 -18.48
CA SER A 281 7.67 3.73 -18.06
C SER A 281 8.42 2.88 -19.10
N GLU A 282 9.67 3.23 -19.37
CA GLU A 282 10.56 2.53 -20.29
C GLU A 282 10.84 1.07 -19.88
N PHE A 283 10.69 0.74 -18.60
CA PHE A 283 10.84 -0.63 -18.07
C PHE A 283 9.59 -1.51 -18.29
N VAL A 284 8.47 -0.97 -18.77
CA VAL A 284 7.24 -1.72 -19.03
C VAL A 284 7.12 -2.01 -20.53
N VAL A 285 8.08 -2.79 -21.04
CA VAL A 285 8.17 -3.10 -22.47
C VAL A 285 7.42 -4.37 -22.89
N GLY A 286 7.07 -5.23 -21.90
CA GLY A 286 6.56 -6.57 -22.14
C GLY A 286 7.68 -7.59 -22.29
N PHE A 287 7.35 -8.87 -22.09
CA PHE A 287 8.30 -9.98 -22.16
C PHE A 287 7.58 -11.30 -22.43
N GLU A 288 8.32 -12.28 -22.91
CA GLU A 288 7.81 -13.63 -23.10
C GLU A 288 8.12 -14.51 -21.88
N LEU A 289 7.12 -15.30 -21.46
CA LEU A 289 7.26 -16.36 -20.45
C LEU A 289 6.65 -17.63 -20.99
N SER A 290 7.32 -18.76 -20.82
CA SER A 290 6.70 -20.08 -20.90
C SER A 290 5.73 -20.28 -19.72
N ASP A 291 4.85 -21.27 -19.81
CA ASP A 291 3.94 -21.60 -18.72
C ASP A 291 4.68 -21.99 -17.44
N THR A 292 5.81 -22.71 -17.57
CA THR A 292 6.66 -23.07 -16.44
C THR A 292 7.27 -21.83 -15.78
N GLU A 293 7.87 -20.92 -16.55
CA GLU A 293 8.45 -19.70 -16.02
C GLU A 293 7.42 -18.80 -15.34
N ARG A 294 6.18 -18.77 -15.86
CA ARG A 294 5.09 -18.04 -15.21
C ARG A 294 4.74 -18.62 -13.83
N VAL A 295 4.68 -19.96 -13.73
CA VAL A 295 4.48 -20.65 -12.45
C VAL A 295 5.64 -20.37 -11.49
N ASP A 296 6.88 -20.48 -11.96
CA ASP A 296 8.06 -20.22 -11.17
C ASP A 296 8.06 -18.79 -10.61
N LEU A 297 7.76 -17.78 -11.44
CA LEU A 297 7.66 -16.37 -11.02
C LEU A 297 6.56 -16.15 -9.98
N ILE A 298 5.37 -16.74 -10.18
CA ILE A 298 4.28 -16.64 -9.20
C ILE A 298 4.70 -17.30 -7.88
N THR A 299 5.32 -18.48 -7.92
CA THR A 299 5.80 -19.19 -6.73
C THR A 299 6.85 -18.35 -5.97
N PHE A 300 7.70 -17.62 -6.67
CA PHE A 300 8.61 -16.67 -6.02
C PHE A 300 7.83 -15.53 -5.34
N LEU A 301 6.88 -14.90 -6.02
CA LEU A 301 6.07 -13.81 -5.44
C LEU A 301 5.26 -14.27 -4.21
N GLU A 302 4.75 -15.49 -4.23
CA GLU A 302 4.09 -16.11 -3.08
C GLU A 302 5.05 -16.32 -1.90
N SER A 303 6.33 -16.63 -2.17
CA SER A 303 7.36 -16.82 -1.14
C SER A 303 7.73 -15.54 -0.37
N LEU A 304 7.24 -14.38 -0.81
CA LEU A 304 7.37 -13.09 -0.10
C LEU A 304 6.32 -12.91 1.02
N THR A 305 5.48 -13.93 1.26
CA THR A 305 4.46 -13.90 2.31
C THR A 305 5.04 -14.29 3.66
N ASP A 306 4.91 -13.42 4.63
CA ASP A 306 5.27 -13.65 6.04
C ASP A 306 4.00 -13.97 6.85
N GLU A 307 3.72 -15.25 7.00
CA GLU A 307 2.54 -15.74 7.72
C GLU A 307 2.47 -15.26 9.17
N ALA A 308 3.63 -14.99 9.79
CA ALA A 308 3.68 -14.54 11.16
C ALA A 308 3.01 -13.16 11.32
N VAL A 309 3.28 -12.21 10.43
CA VAL A 309 2.68 -10.86 10.53
C VAL A 309 1.16 -10.90 10.33
N LEU A 310 0.66 -11.85 9.53
CA LEU A 310 -0.78 -12.00 9.24
C LEU A 310 -1.58 -12.50 10.44
N THR A 311 -0.93 -13.18 11.39
CA THR A 311 -1.58 -13.88 12.49
C THR A 311 -1.09 -13.50 13.89
N ASP A 312 -0.04 -12.67 13.98
CA ASP A 312 0.56 -12.26 15.26
C ASP A 312 -0.44 -11.50 16.13
N LYS A 313 -0.68 -12.02 17.33
CA LYS A 313 -1.60 -11.43 18.31
C LYS A 313 -1.23 -9.99 18.71
N ARG A 314 0.03 -9.59 18.58
CA ARG A 314 0.47 -8.21 18.84
C ARG A 314 -0.22 -7.19 17.92
N PHE A 315 -0.64 -7.63 16.75
CA PHE A 315 -1.30 -6.83 15.74
C PHE A 315 -2.80 -7.10 15.61
N SER A 316 -3.36 -8.05 16.38
CA SER A 316 -4.77 -8.39 16.30
C SER A 316 -5.67 -7.38 17.03
N ASN A 317 -6.97 -7.46 16.73
CA ASN A 317 -7.97 -6.58 17.32
C ASN A 317 -8.11 -6.87 18.84
N PRO A 318 -7.69 -5.95 19.72
CA PRO A 318 -7.69 -6.17 21.16
C PRO A 318 -9.09 -6.06 21.78
N PHE A 319 -10.13 -5.75 21.01
CA PHE A 319 -11.52 -5.71 21.48
C PHE A 319 -12.25 -7.04 21.28
N LEU A 320 -11.61 -8.02 20.61
CA LEU A 320 -12.20 -9.35 20.36
C LEU A 320 -11.71 -10.43 21.34
N ASP A 321 -10.79 -10.10 22.25
CA ASP A 321 -10.26 -11.02 23.28
C ASP A 321 -11.12 -10.99 24.55
#